data_6208fa70f314930d1648d1ad6d0c51e1
#
_entry.id   6208fa70f314930d1648d1ad6d0c51e1
#
_cell.length_a   1.000
_cell.length_b   1.000
_cell.length_c   1.000
_cell.angle_alpha   90.00
_cell.angle_beta   90.00
_cell.angle_gamma   90.00
#
_symmetry.space_group_name_H-M   'P 1'
#
loop_
_entity.id
_entity.type
_entity.pdbx_description
1 polymer ?
#
loop_
_entity_poly.entity_id
_entity_poly.type
_entity_poly.pdbx_seq_one_letter_code
_entity_poly.pdbx_strand_id
1 'polypeptide(L)'
;MKPTIESAQILRDISKNPRISQREIALKNRISLGKVNYAIKSLIEKGYVKIQNFKGSENKRKYMYILTPTGLYEKAKLTSVFLKWKMEEYERIIKEIEELEEDINDHRQNGTKVQERETDYFSAREM
;
A
#
# COMPACT_ATOMS: atom_id res chain seq x y z
N MET A 1 13.36 -2.63 -15.62
CA MET A 1 12.63 -3.04 -14.42
C MET A 1 11.15 -2.76 -14.61
N LYS A 2 10.33 -3.75 -14.38
CA LYS A 2 8.88 -3.54 -14.48
C LYS A 2 8.40 -2.68 -13.32
N PRO A 3 7.43 -1.77 -13.55
CA PRO A 3 6.82 -1.02 -12.46
C PRO A 3 6.17 -2.00 -11.47
N THR A 4 6.41 -1.78 -10.20
CA THR A 4 5.91 -2.63 -9.13
C THR A 4 4.92 -1.86 -8.26
N ILE A 5 4.25 -2.57 -7.37
CA ILE A 5 3.39 -1.94 -6.37
C ILE A 5 4.22 -0.97 -5.51
N GLU A 6 5.44 -1.36 -5.16
CA GLU A 6 6.35 -0.52 -4.38
C GLU A 6 6.66 0.79 -5.12
N SER A 7 6.90 0.73 -6.43
CA SER A 7 7.14 1.92 -7.23
C SER A 7 5.95 2.87 -7.22
N ALA A 8 4.74 2.33 -7.35
CA ALA A 8 3.50 3.12 -7.28
C ALA A 8 3.36 3.82 -5.93
N GLN A 9 3.62 3.10 -4.85
CA GLN A 9 3.54 3.63 -3.49
C GLN A 9 4.59 4.71 -3.25
N ILE A 10 5.81 4.52 -3.73
CA ILE A 10 6.90 5.48 -3.59
C ILE A 10 6.59 6.77 -4.35
N LEU A 11 6.11 6.66 -5.59
CA LEU A 11 5.71 7.84 -6.37
C LEU A 11 4.58 8.61 -5.68
N ARG A 12 3.63 7.90 -5.12
CA ARG A 12 2.54 8.51 -4.36
C ARG A 12 3.05 9.24 -3.11
N ASP A 13 3.93 8.61 -2.35
CA ASP A 13 4.48 9.20 -1.14
C ASP A 13 5.29 10.46 -1.45
N ILE A 14 6.11 10.43 -2.49
CA ILE A 14 6.89 11.59 -2.94
C ILE A 14 5.96 12.71 -3.38
N SER A 15 4.91 12.38 -4.12
CA SER A 15 3.94 13.37 -4.59
C SER A 15 3.23 14.10 -3.43
N LYS A 16 2.92 13.36 -2.39
CA LYS A 16 2.25 13.93 -1.21
C LYS A 16 3.19 14.70 -0.31
N ASN A 17 4.43 14.27 -0.20
CA ASN A 17 5.45 14.89 0.63
C ASN A 17 6.81 14.81 -0.05
N PRO A 18 7.19 15.84 -0.84
CA PRO A 18 8.49 15.84 -1.53
C PRO A 18 9.70 15.78 -0.60
N ARG A 19 9.53 16.16 0.65
CA ARG A 19 10.61 16.13 1.65
C ARG A 19 10.71 14.80 2.40
N ILE A 20 9.90 13.83 2.04
CA ILE A 20 9.91 12.53 2.70
C ILE A 20 11.28 11.87 2.55
N SER A 21 11.79 11.28 3.63
CA SER A 21 13.05 10.55 3.60
C SER A 21 12.85 9.12 3.12
N GLN A 22 13.91 8.49 2.63
CA GLN A 22 13.86 7.09 2.25
C GLN A 22 13.50 6.20 3.45
N ARG A 23 13.98 6.56 4.63
CA ARG A 23 13.67 5.83 5.86
C ARG A 23 12.16 5.89 6.18
N GLU A 24 11.56 7.07 6.03
CA GLU A 24 10.12 7.23 6.24
C GLU A 24 9.31 6.42 5.23
N ILE A 25 9.73 6.42 3.97
CA ILE A 25 9.10 5.61 2.92
C ILE A 25 9.17 4.13 3.27
N ALA A 26 10.34 3.67 3.71
CA ALA A 26 10.57 2.28 4.09
C ALA A 26 9.65 1.87 5.24
N LEU A 27 9.58 2.67 6.28
CA LEU A 27 8.73 2.40 7.44
C LEU A 27 7.25 2.39 7.07
N LYS A 28 6.81 3.38 6.31
CA LYS A 28 5.41 3.52 5.92
C LYS A 28 4.92 2.34 5.09
N ASN A 29 5.74 1.85 4.19
CA ASN A 29 5.36 0.80 3.25
C ASN A 29 5.83 -0.59 3.68
N ARG A 30 6.48 -0.70 4.83
CA ARG A 30 6.97 -1.96 5.38
C ARG A 30 7.90 -2.70 4.42
N ILE A 31 8.80 -1.96 3.80
CA ILE A 31 9.84 -2.51 2.92
C ILE A 31 11.20 -2.08 3.44
N SER A 32 12.25 -2.73 2.98
CA SER A 32 13.60 -2.43 3.43
C SER A 32 14.09 -1.10 2.87
N LEU A 33 14.99 -0.45 3.59
CA LEU A 33 15.63 0.77 3.13
C LEU A 33 16.39 0.54 1.82
N GLY A 34 17.03 -0.63 1.68
CA GLY A 34 17.72 -0.99 0.44
C GLY A 34 16.78 -1.07 -0.76
N LYS A 35 15.59 -1.62 -0.59
CA LYS A 35 14.59 -1.65 -1.66
C LYS A 35 14.13 -0.25 -2.03
N VAL A 36 13.91 0.63 -1.06
CA VAL A 36 13.53 2.02 -1.32
C VAL A 36 14.63 2.72 -2.11
N ASN A 37 15.87 2.59 -1.68
CA ASN A 37 17.02 3.20 -2.35
C ASN A 37 17.12 2.72 -3.79
N TYR A 38 17.04 1.42 -4.02
CA TYR A 38 17.09 0.82 -5.35
C TYR A 38 15.96 1.33 -6.24
N ALA A 39 14.74 1.35 -5.70
CA ALA A 39 13.57 1.80 -6.46
C ALA A 39 13.68 3.28 -6.84
N ILE A 40 14.11 4.14 -5.91
CA ILE A 40 14.28 5.57 -6.19
C ILE A 40 15.35 5.80 -7.24
N LYS A 41 16.48 5.11 -7.15
CA LYS A 41 17.53 5.20 -8.19
C LYS A 41 16.98 4.83 -9.56
N SER A 42 16.20 3.76 -9.64
CA SER A 42 15.57 3.33 -10.87
C SER A 42 14.60 4.39 -11.41
N LEU A 43 13.80 4.99 -10.54
CA LEU A 43 12.86 6.03 -10.94
C LEU A 43 13.58 7.29 -11.45
N ILE A 44 14.72 7.63 -10.85
CA ILE A 44 15.54 8.74 -11.29
C ILE A 44 16.14 8.44 -12.67
N GLU A 45 16.70 7.24 -12.84
CA GLU A 45 17.28 6.82 -14.12
C GLU A 45 16.26 6.86 -15.26
N LYS A 46 15.02 6.52 -14.97
CA LYS A 46 13.93 6.55 -15.97
C LYS A 46 13.39 7.95 -16.22
N GLY A 47 13.84 8.94 -15.46
CA GLY A 47 13.38 10.31 -15.62
C GLY A 47 12.01 10.57 -15.01
N TYR A 48 11.54 9.74 -14.09
CA TYR A 48 10.27 9.92 -13.40
C TYR A 48 10.40 10.79 -12.16
N VAL A 49 11.56 10.77 -11.52
CA VAL A 49 11.86 11.50 -10.29
C VAL A 49 13.17 12.25 -10.48
N LYS A 50 13.26 13.45 -9.96
CA LYS A 50 14.52 14.19 -9.87
C LYS A 50 14.74 14.65 -8.43
N ILE A 51 16.00 14.85 -8.08
CA ILE A 51 16.39 15.35 -6.78
C ILE A 51 16.63 16.84 -6.89
N GLN A 52 16.08 17.61 -5.97
CA GLN A 52 16.35 19.03 -5.85
C GLN A 52 16.95 19.30 -4.48
N ASN A 53 18.09 19.98 -4.45
CA ASN A 53 18.73 20.38 -3.22
C ASN A 53 18.19 21.73 -2.75
N PHE A 54 18.07 21.89 -1.44
CA PHE A 54 17.71 23.16 -0.84
C PHE A 54 18.42 23.31 0.50
N LYS A 55 18.54 24.56 0.96
CA LYS A 55 19.13 24.84 2.28
C LYS A 55 18.04 24.80 3.35
N GLY A 56 18.28 24.02 4.39
CA GLY A 56 17.42 24.01 5.57
C GLY A 56 17.71 25.19 6.50
N SER A 57 16.88 25.31 7.54
CA SER A 57 16.98 26.39 8.53
C SER A 57 18.30 26.47 9.29
N GLU A 58 19.08 25.39 9.30
CA GLU A 58 20.38 25.30 9.97
C GLU A 58 21.57 25.32 9.00
N ASN A 59 21.40 25.85 7.80
CA ASN A 59 22.39 25.83 6.73
C ASN A 59 22.82 24.43 6.26
N LYS A 60 22.10 23.40 6.66
CA LYS A 60 22.36 22.05 6.17
C LYS A 60 21.73 21.86 4.82
N ARG A 61 22.47 21.25 3.91
CA ARG A 61 21.91 20.87 2.61
C ARG A 61 20.90 19.75 2.83
N LYS A 62 19.70 19.97 2.37
CA LYS A 62 18.64 18.97 2.34
C LYS A 62 18.24 18.74 0.90
N TYR A 63 17.62 17.62 0.65
CA TYR A 63 17.11 17.32 -0.68
C TYR A 63 15.64 16.96 -0.63
N MET A 64 14.97 17.17 -1.73
CA MET A 64 13.61 16.72 -1.92
C MET A 64 13.51 15.98 -3.24
N TYR A 65 12.55 15.10 -3.33
CA TYR A 65 12.23 14.39 -4.56
C TYR A 65 11.07 15.09 -5.25
N ILE A 66 11.19 15.24 -6.55
CA ILE A 66 10.16 15.89 -7.36
C ILE A 66 9.81 14.96 -8.51
N LEU A 67 8.51 14.77 -8.74
CA LEU A 67 8.06 14.03 -9.91
C LEU A 67 8.17 14.92 -11.14
N THR A 68 8.75 14.37 -12.20
CA THR A 68 8.76 15.02 -13.52
C THR A 68 7.36 14.89 -14.14
N PRO A 69 7.05 15.64 -15.23
CA PRO A 69 5.79 15.41 -15.94
C PRO A 69 5.58 13.96 -16.36
N THR A 70 6.66 13.30 -16.83
CA THR A 70 6.63 11.88 -17.17
C THR A 70 6.35 11.03 -15.91
N GLY A 71 6.93 11.41 -14.78
CA GLY A 71 6.70 10.73 -13.49
C GLY A 71 5.26 10.86 -13.03
N LEU A 72 4.64 12.02 -13.22
CA LEU A 72 3.23 12.22 -12.89
C LEU A 72 2.33 11.32 -13.74
N TYR A 73 2.62 11.23 -15.02
CA TYR A 73 1.89 10.35 -15.93
C TYR A 73 2.04 8.89 -15.49
N GLU A 74 3.26 8.46 -15.20
CA GLU A 74 3.53 7.10 -14.76
C GLU A 74 2.87 6.78 -13.42
N LYS A 75 2.87 7.74 -12.50
CA LYS A 75 2.18 7.61 -11.23
C LYS A 75 0.68 7.35 -11.44
N ALA A 76 0.04 8.12 -12.31
CA ALA A 76 -1.39 7.95 -12.59
C ALA A 76 -1.68 6.56 -13.18
N LYS A 77 -0.84 6.12 -14.11
CA LYS A 77 -0.96 4.82 -14.74
C LYS A 77 -0.81 3.68 -13.73
N LEU A 78 0.23 3.74 -12.89
CA LEU A 78 0.49 2.73 -11.88
C LEU A 78 -0.58 2.74 -10.80
N THR A 79 -1.09 3.91 -10.44
CA THR A 79 -2.17 4.03 -9.46
C THR A 79 -3.44 3.34 -9.96
N SER A 80 -3.75 3.47 -11.25
CA SER A 80 -4.91 2.79 -11.86
C SER A 80 -4.77 1.28 -11.77
N VAL A 81 -3.58 0.75 -12.08
CA VAL A 81 -3.32 -0.69 -11.97
C VAL A 81 -3.41 -1.15 -10.52
N PHE A 82 -2.83 -0.38 -9.61
CA PHE A 82 -2.83 -0.70 -8.18
C PHE A 82 -4.26 -0.71 -7.63
N LEU A 83 -5.07 0.28 -8.03
CA LEU A 83 -6.48 0.34 -7.62
C LEU A 83 -7.24 -0.90 -8.10
N LYS A 84 -7.02 -1.31 -9.34
CA LYS A 84 -7.66 -2.50 -9.88
C LYS A 84 -7.33 -3.74 -9.05
N TRP A 85 -6.05 -3.92 -8.68
CA TRP A 85 -5.64 -5.03 -7.85
C TRP A 85 -6.27 -4.99 -6.47
N LYS A 86 -6.39 -3.80 -5.88
CA LYS A 86 -7.04 -3.63 -4.57
C LYS A 86 -8.53 -3.95 -4.63
N MET A 87 -9.19 -3.59 -5.72
CA MET A 87 -10.60 -3.91 -5.91
C MET A 87 -10.83 -5.41 -6.08
N GLU A 88 -9.94 -6.09 -6.82
CA GLU A 88 -10.00 -7.54 -6.97
C GLU A 88 -9.77 -8.25 -5.62
N GLU A 89 -8.83 -7.74 -4.83
CA GLU A 89 -8.58 -8.24 -3.48
C GLU A 89 -9.80 -8.07 -2.59
N TYR A 90 -10.43 -6.90 -2.65
CA TYR A 90 -11.64 -6.60 -1.90
C TYR A 90 -12.78 -7.57 -2.25
N GLU A 91 -13.03 -7.80 -3.54
CA GLU A 91 -14.05 -8.74 -4.00
C GLU A 91 -13.78 -10.15 -3.51
N ARG A 92 -12.52 -10.57 -3.53
CA ARG A 92 -12.10 -11.88 -3.04
C ARG A 92 -12.36 -12.04 -1.54
N ILE A 93 -12.05 -10.99 -0.76
CA ILE A 93 -12.27 -10.98 0.67
C ILE A 93 -13.77 -11.05 0.99
N ILE A 94 -14.59 -10.29 0.27
CA ILE A 94 -16.05 -10.32 0.44
C ILE A 94 -16.60 -11.72 0.19
N LYS A 95 -16.11 -12.36 -0.87
CA LYS A 95 -16.53 -13.72 -1.19
C LYS A 95 -16.14 -14.71 -0.09
N GLU A 96 -14.93 -14.59 0.45
CA GLU A 96 -14.48 -15.42 1.56
C GLU A 96 -15.35 -15.23 2.79
N ILE A 97 -15.72 -14.00 3.09
CA ILE A 97 -16.61 -13.69 4.21
C ILE A 97 -17.97 -14.36 4.03
N GLU A 98 -18.54 -14.27 2.83
CA GLU A 98 -19.80 -14.89 2.51
C GLU A 98 -19.76 -16.41 2.69
N GLU A 99 -18.67 -17.03 2.21
CA GLU A 99 -18.46 -18.46 2.37
C GLU A 99 -18.40 -18.88 3.86
N LEU A 100 -17.68 -18.07 4.66
CA LEU A 100 -17.59 -18.33 6.09
C LEU A 100 -18.93 -18.16 6.80
N GLU A 101 -19.71 -17.18 6.39
CA GLU A 101 -21.05 -16.98 6.93
C GLU A 101 -21.97 -18.15 6.57
N GLU A 102 -21.88 -18.67 5.35
CA GLU A 102 -22.62 -19.85 4.95
C GLU A 102 -22.25 -21.07 5.78
N ASP A 103 -20.95 -21.26 6.03
CA ASP A 103 -20.48 -22.36 6.88
C ASP A 103 -21.08 -22.29 8.27
N ILE A 104 -21.18 -21.10 8.83
CA ILE A 104 -21.80 -20.90 10.15
C ILE A 104 -23.29 -21.20 10.10
N ASN A 105 -23.98 -20.76 9.05
CA ASN A 105 -25.41 -21.01 8.89
C ASN A 105 -25.70 -22.51 8.72
N ASP A 106 -24.87 -23.22 7.97
CA ASP A 106 -25.00 -24.67 7.83
C ASP A 106 -24.83 -25.37 9.18
N HIS A 107 -23.87 -24.91 9.96
CA HIS A 107 -23.69 -25.42 11.32
C HIS A 107 -24.91 -25.16 12.19
N ARG A 108 -25.54 -24.01 12.08
CA ARG A 108 -26.75 -23.66 12.83
C ARG A 108 -27.94 -24.53 12.45
N GLN A 109 -28.07 -24.88 11.18
CA GLN A 109 -29.16 -25.72 10.68
C GLN A 109 -28.99 -27.19 11.04
N ASN A 110 -27.75 -27.66 11.04
CA ASN A 110 -27.45 -29.08 11.31
C ASN A 110 -27.17 -29.41 12.74
N GLY A 111 -27.16 -28.38 13.62
CA GLY A 111 -26.78 -28.81 14.82
C GLY A 111 -27.01 -28.08 16.04
N THR A 112 -26.83 -28.23 16.68
CA THR A 112 -27.02 -28.57 18.00
C THR A 112 -26.09 -27.81 18.95
N LYS A 113 -25.64 -28.35 19.96
CA LYS A 113 -25.01 -27.76 21.14
C LYS A 113 -23.65 -27.09 20.93
N VAL A 114 -22.99 -27.35 19.83
CA VAL A 114 -21.69 -26.73 19.47
C VAL A 114 -21.90 -25.29 19.02
N GLN A 115 -23.07 -24.97 18.54
CA GLN A 115 -23.41 -23.65 18.02
C GLN A 115 -23.41 -22.54 19.04
N GLU A 116 -23.78 -22.80 20.27
CA GLU A 116 -23.84 -21.76 21.29
C GLU A 116 -22.47 -21.15 21.58
N ARG A 117 -21.42 -21.98 21.58
CA ARG A 117 -20.06 -21.51 21.83
C ARG A 117 -19.53 -20.67 20.69
N GLU A 118 -19.80 -21.07 19.44
CA GLU A 118 -19.37 -20.33 18.27
C GLU A 118 -20.10 -19.01 18.14
N THR A 119 -21.40 -19.00 18.43
CA THR A 119 -22.19 -17.78 18.43
C THR A 119 -21.65 -16.77 19.44
N ASP A 120 -21.34 -17.23 20.65
CA ASP A 120 -20.78 -16.40 21.70
C ASP A 120 -19.41 -15.82 21.28
N TYR A 121 -18.59 -16.63 20.63
CA TYR A 121 -17.29 -16.20 20.14
C TYR A 121 -17.42 -15.07 19.12
N PHE A 122 -18.31 -15.21 18.14
CA PHE A 122 -18.51 -14.19 17.12
C PHE A 122 -19.14 -12.92 17.66
N SER A 123 -20.07 -13.06 18.59
CA SER A 123 -20.67 -11.89 19.25
C SER A 123 -19.63 -11.09 20.03
N ALA A 124 -18.71 -11.77 20.70
CA ALA A 124 -17.62 -11.12 21.41
C ALA A 124 -16.67 -10.38 20.47
N ARG A 125 -16.46 -10.89 19.26
CA ARG A 125 -15.60 -10.23 18.27
C ARG A 125 -16.20 -8.98 17.67
N GLU A 126 -17.50 -8.92 17.55
CA GLU A 126 -18.20 -7.75 16.97
C GLU A 126 -18.27 -6.57 17.94
N MET A 127 -18.06 -6.81 19.20
CA MET A 127 -17.95 -5.75 20.19
C MET A 127 -16.53 -5.27 20.36
#